data_29345129ab4a24b28c2f43fd709ccf98
#
_entry.id   29345129ab4a24b28c2f43fd709ccf98
#
_cell.length_a   1.000
_cell.length_b   1.000
_cell.length_c   1.000
_cell.angle_alpha   90.00
_cell.angle_beta   90.00
_cell.angle_gamma   90.00
#
_symmetry.space_group_name_H-M   'P 1'
#
loop_
_entity.id
_entity.type
_entity.pdbx_description
1 polymer ?
#
loop_
_entity_poly.entity_id
_entity_poly.type
_entity_poly.pdbx_seq_one_letter_code
_entity_poly.pdbx_strand_id
1 'polypeptide(L)'
;MSQSTILTLLPETVYHNDGTSQPYDVTGNTVQAASYYLGNQDLQTVSFSFSEVTGNLVIEGTLASTPSDDDWFKVYEVSANNQANTNANLKSFTNLTGNFVYMRAKINDFNHGVVNFVKVSY
;
A
#
# COMPACT_ATOMS: atom_id res chain seq x y z
N MET A 1 5.73 -13.31 -25.04
CA MET A 1 4.86 -13.37 -23.85
C MET A 1 5.45 -12.49 -22.76
N SER A 2 4.66 -11.58 -22.26
CA SER A 2 5.11 -10.72 -21.17
C SER A 2 4.91 -11.43 -19.84
N GLN A 3 5.83 -11.20 -18.90
CA GLN A 3 5.72 -11.69 -17.54
C GLN A 3 5.38 -10.53 -16.63
N SER A 4 4.43 -10.76 -15.73
CA SER A 4 4.11 -9.79 -14.69
C SER A 4 5.19 -9.76 -13.64
N THR A 5 5.55 -8.57 -13.21
CA THR A 5 6.40 -8.36 -12.05
C THR A 5 5.49 -8.13 -10.85
N ILE A 6 5.72 -8.85 -9.75
CA ILE A 6 4.95 -8.71 -8.53
C ILE A 6 5.91 -8.36 -7.40
N LEU A 7 5.70 -7.21 -6.77
CA LEU A 7 6.55 -6.73 -5.69
C LEU A 7 5.70 -6.46 -4.45
N THR A 8 6.26 -6.72 -3.28
CA THR A 8 5.57 -6.53 -2.01
C THR A 8 5.80 -5.12 -1.50
N LEU A 9 4.71 -4.33 -1.43
CA LEU A 9 4.74 -2.98 -0.84
C LEU A 9 4.70 -3.06 0.68
N LEU A 10 3.87 -3.96 1.22
CA LEU A 10 3.76 -4.16 2.66
C LEU A 10 3.56 -5.65 2.92
N PRO A 11 4.47 -6.30 3.66
CA PRO A 11 4.31 -7.71 4.02
C PRO A 11 3.24 -7.87 5.08
N GLU A 12 3.00 -9.10 5.51
CA GLU A 12 2.06 -9.35 6.60
C GLU A 12 2.39 -8.46 7.79
N THR A 13 1.41 -7.68 8.23
CA THR A 13 1.56 -6.71 9.32
C THR A 13 0.46 -6.93 10.33
N VAL A 14 0.84 -7.35 11.54
CA VAL A 14 -0.07 -7.65 12.63
C VAL A 14 -0.06 -6.49 13.62
N TYR A 15 -1.24 -6.02 14.00
CA TYR A 15 -1.34 -4.99 15.02
C TYR A 15 -0.81 -5.51 16.35
N HIS A 16 0.13 -4.78 16.93
CA HIS A 16 0.70 -5.08 18.24
C HIS A 16 0.11 -4.13 19.28
N ASN A 17 -0.76 -4.68 20.14
CA ASN A 17 -1.29 -3.92 21.25
C ASN A 17 -0.28 -3.98 22.40
N ASP A 18 0.32 -2.85 22.74
CA ASP A 18 1.31 -2.74 23.81
C ASP A 18 0.66 -2.50 25.19
N GLY A 19 -0.64 -2.71 25.28
CA GLY A 19 -1.42 -2.48 26.51
C GLY A 19 -2.12 -1.14 26.52
N THR A 20 -1.88 -0.27 25.52
CA THR A 20 -2.49 1.06 25.48
C THR A 20 -3.61 1.16 24.46
N SER A 21 -3.72 0.21 23.53
CA SER A 21 -4.69 0.19 22.42
C SER A 21 -4.58 1.45 21.56
N GLN A 22 -3.36 2.01 21.42
CA GLN A 22 -3.14 3.21 20.63
C GLN A 22 -2.87 2.86 19.18
N PRO A 23 -3.42 3.64 18.24
CA PRO A 23 -3.09 3.46 16.83
C PRO A 23 -1.67 3.92 16.53
N TYR A 24 -1.07 3.35 15.51
CA TYR A 24 0.24 3.77 15.02
C TYR A 24 0.31 3.63 13.51
N ASP A 25 1.31 4.27 12.91
CA ASP A 25 1.51 4.25 11.47
C ASP A 25 2.61 3.26 11.12
N VAL A 26 2.42 2.54 10.00
CA VAL A 26 3.43 1.62 9.46
C VAL A 26 3.70 2.04 8.02
N THR A 27 4.98 2.17 7.68
CA THR A 27 5.41 2.44 6.31
C THR A 27 6.05 1.17 5.76
N GLY A 28 5.56 0.74 4.60
CA GLY A 28 6.09 -0.45 3.94
C GLY A 28 7.35 -0.17 3.13
N ASN A 29 7.63 -1.07 2.21
CA ASN A 29 8.84 -1.00 1.38
C ASN A 29 8.66 0.00 0.25
N THR A 30 9.75 0.71 -0.09
CA THR A 30 9.82 1.48 -1.33
C THR A 30 10.22 0.52 -2.44
N VAL A 31 9.38 0.38 -3.46
CA VAL A 31 9.63 -0.55 -4.56
C VAL A 31 9.62 0.19 -5.89
N GLN A 32 10.31 -0.40 -6.87
CA GLN A 32 10.35 0.13 -8.23
C GLN A 32 8.98 -0.04 -8.87
N ALA A 33 8.42 1.05 -9.38
CA ALA A 33 7.11 1.04 -10.02
C ALA A 33 7.23 0.76 -11.51
N ALA A 34 6.10 0.72 -12.21
CA ALA A 34 6.05 0.30 -13.61
C ALA A 34 6.95 1.12 -14.53
N SER A 35 7.12 2.39 -14.25
CA SER A 35 7.90 3.29 -15.11
C SER A 35 9.40 3.33 -14.75
N TYR A 36 9.84 2.57 -13.75
CA TYR A 36 11.23 2.63 -13.30
C TYR A 36 12.22 2.32 -14.43
N TYR A 37 11.95 1.26 -15.17
CA TYR A 37 12.88 0.80 -16.20
C TYR A 37 12.65 1.45 -17.57
N LEU A 38 11.38 1.57 -17.97
CA LEU A 38 11.05 1.94 -19.35
C LEU A 38 10.60 3.38 -19.53
N GLY A 39 10.24 4.05 -18.45
CA GLY A 39 9.84 5.46 -18.49
C GLY A 39 8.51 5.75 -19.17
N ASN A 40 7.88 4.77 -19.80
CA ASN A 40 6.63 4.97 -20.53
C ASN A 40 5.55 3.95 -20.16
N GLN A 41 5.79 3.11 -19.18
CA GLN A 41 4.78 2.17 -18.70
C GLN A 41 4.06 2.81 -17.52
N ASP A 42 2.76 3.01 -17.66
CA ASP A 42 1.99 3.82 -16.71
C ASP A 42 0.94 3.02 -15.93
N LEU A 43 0.71 1.75 -16.27
CA LEU A 43 -0.31 0.95 -15.61
C LEU A 43 0.31 0.00 -14.60
N GLN A 44 -0.14 0.08 -13.36
CA GLN A 44 0.19 -0.88 -12.32
C GLN A 44 -1.07 -1.23 -11.53
N THR A 45 -1.11 -2.46 -11.04
CA THR A 45 -2.25 -2.96 -10.25
C THR A 45 -1.76 -3.22 -8.84
N VAL A 46 -2.44 -2.62 -7.88
CA VAL A 46 -2.16 -2.83 -6.46
C VAL A 46 -3.23 -3.76 -5.89
N SER A 47 -2.80 -4.85 -5.25
CA SER A 47 -3.70 -5.78 -4.57
C SER A 47 -3.41 -5.77 -3.08
N PHE A 48 -4.45 -5.96 -2.28
CA PHE A 48 -4.31 -5.93 -0.83
C PHE A 48 -5.35 -6.84 -0.18
N SER A 49 -5.04 -7.27 1.04
CA SER A 49 -5.90 -8.16 1.80
C SER A 49 -5.86 -7.79 3.28
N PHE A 50 -7.02 -7.63 3.87
CA PHE A 50 -7.20 -7.26 5.27
C PHE A 50 -7.94 -8.36 6.02
N SER A 51 -7.58 -8.57 7.29
CA SER A 51 -8.31 -9.42 8.22
C SER A 51 -8.60 -8.62 9.49
N GLU A 52 -9.84 -8.21 9.66
CA GLU A 52 -10.34 -7.48 10.83
C GLU A 52 -9.56 -6.19 11.10
N VAL A 53 -9.23 -5.44 10.04
CA VAL A 53 -8.36 -4.27 10.14
C VAL A 53 -9.14 -3.02 10.52
N THR A 54 -8.53 -2.19 11.38
CA THR A 54 -8.90 -0.80 11.58
C THR A 54 -7.69 0.06 11.24
N GLY A 55 -7.83 0.92 10.25
CA GLY A 55 -6.75 1.78 9.77
C GLY A 55 -7.03 2.28 8.36
N ASN A 56 -6.14 3.15 7.87
CA ASN A 56 -6.22 3.69 6.52
C ASN A 56 -5.03 3.19 5.71
N LEU A 57 -5.31 2.44 4.64
CA LEU A 57 -4.27 2.07 3.69
C LEU A 57 -4.11 3.20 2.69
N VAL A 58 -2.89 3.70 2.56
CA VAL A 58 -2.52 4.75 1.61
C VAL A 58 -1.45 4.20 0.68
N ILE A 59 -1.67 4.30 -0.62
CA ILE A 59 -0.67 3.97 -1.62
C ILE A 59 -0.09 5.28 -2.13
N GLU A 60 1.24 5.38 -2.10
CA GLU A 60 1.96 6.56 -2.56
C GLU A 60 2.86 6.22 -3.74
N GLY A 61 3.00 7.18 -4.65
CA GLY A 61 3.91 7.08 -5.77
C GLY A 61 4.75 8.34 -5.86
N THR A 62 5.90 8.23 -6.52
CA THR A 62 6.78 9.36 -6.76
C THR A 62 7.32 9.33 -8.17
N LEU A 63 7.58 10.52 -8.71
CA LEU A 63 8.21 10.69 -10.01
C LEU A 63 9.72 10.91 -9.88
N ALA A 64 10.22 11.03 -8.66
CA ALA A 64 11.63 11.31 -8.41
C ALA A 64 12.46 10.05 -8.48
N SER A 65 13.66 10.14 -9.08
CA SER A 65 14.59 9.02 -9.15
C SER A 65 15.34 8.82 -7.83
N THR A 66 15.39 9.84 -6.99
CA THR A 66 15.99 9.79 -5.65
C THR A 66 15.05 10.54 -4.71
N PRO A 67 13.95 9.89 -4.28
CA PRO A 67 12.89 10.61 -3.58
C PRO A 67 13.27 10.98 -2.15
N SER A 68 12.91 12.20 -1.76
CA SER A 68 12.87 12.64 -0.37
C SER A 68 11.42 12.53 0.14
N ASP A 69 11.21 12.81 1.42
CA ASP A 69 9.87 12.67 2.02
C ASP A 69 8.82 13.56 1.34
N ASP A 70 9.23 14.67 0.75
CA ASP A 70 8.30 15.62 0.10
C ASP A 70 7.95 15.25 -1.34
N ASP A 71 8.55 14.20 -1.88
CA ASP A 71 8.38 13.83 -3.29
C ASP A 71 7.25 12.83 -3.52
N TRP A 72 6.54 12.41 -2.46
CA TRP A 72 5.53 11.38 -2.54
C TRP A 72 4.13 11.96 -2.69
N PHE A 73 3.33 11.32 -3.54
CA PHE A 73 1.93 11.67 -3.77
C PHE A 73 1.04 10.52 -3.33
N LYS A 74 -0.07 10.85 -2.66
CA LYS A 74 -1.10 9.85 -2.40
C LYS A 74 -1.84 9.57 -3.71
N VAL A 75 -1.82 8.32 -4.16
CA VAL A 75 -2.46 7.91 -5.40
C VAL A 75 -3.71 7.05 -5.16
N TYR A 76 -3.85 6.49 -3.96
CA TYR A 76 -5.01 5.69 -3.60
C TYR A 76 -5.11 5.60 -2.08
N GLU A 77 -6.35 5.51 -1.58
CA GLU A 77 -6.59 5.36 -0.15
C GLU A 77 -7.85 4.52 0.06
N VAL A 78 -7.81 3.61 1.03
CA VAL A 78 -8.99 2.89 1.48
C VAL A 78 -8.97 2.83 3.00
N SER A 79 -10.12 3.15 3.61
CA SER A 79 -10.30 3.13 5.06
C SER A 79 -10.99 1.84 5.48
N ALA A 80 -10.48 1.23 6.53
CA ALA A 80 -11.06 0.04 7.14
C ALA A 80 -11.38 0.31 8.60
N ASN A 81 -12.52 -0.20 9.07
CA ASN A 81 -12.92 -0.02 10.46
C ASN A 81 -13.64 -1.28 10.94
N ASN A 82 -12.94 -2.07 11.75
CA ASN A 82 -13.45 -3.34 12.25
C ASN A 82 -14.68 -3.16 13.14
N GLN A 83 -14.74 -2.10 13.94
CA GLN A 83 -15.87 -1.84 14.82
C GLN A 83 -17.14 -1.47 14.05
N ALA A 84 -16.99 -0.78 12.92
CA ALA A 84 -18.11 -0.38 12.08
C ALA A 84 -18.39 -1.38 10.94
N ASN A 85 -17.64 -2.47 10.87
CA ASN A 85 -17.73 -3.48 9.81
C ASN A 85 -17.51 -2.90 8.40
N THR A 86 -16.66 -1.88 8.29
CA THR A 86 -16.37 -1.23 7.03
C THR A 86 -15.02 -1.69 6.51
N ASN A 87 -15.00 -2.43 5.41
CA ASN A 87 -13.78 -2.91 4.74
C ASN A 87 -12.80 -3.66 5.66
N ALA A 88 -13.27 -4.13 6.82
CA ALA A 88 -12.40 -4.77 7.81
C ALA A 88 -11.84 -6.10 7.31
N ASN A 89 -12.61 -6.83 6.50
CA ASN A 89 -12.22 -8.08 5.88
C ASN A 89 -12.32 -7.89 4.36
N LEU A 90 -11.32 -7.22 3.80
CA LEU A 90 -11.33 -6.82 2.40
C LEU A 90 -10.17 -7.45 1.66
N LYS A 91 -10.45 -8.12 0.55
CA LYS A 91 -9.44 -8.58 -0.39
C LYS A 91 -9.81 -8.02 -1.75
N SER A 92 -9.01 -7.10 -2.27
CA SER A 92 -9.35 -6.35 -3.46
C SER A 92 -8.11 -5.89 -4.21
N PHE A 93 -8.34 -5.22 -5.32
CA PHE A 93 -7.27 -4.61 -6.10
C PHE A 93 -7.75 -3.31 -6.71
N THR A 94 -6.79 -2.49 -7.12
CA THR A 94 -7.09 -1.27 -7.88
C THR A 94 -6.02 -1.07 -8.95
N ASN A 95 -6.44 -0.55 -10.09
CA ASN A 95 -5.53 -0.19 -11.16
C ASN A 95 -5.17 1.26 -11.02
N LEU A 96 -3.87 1.56 -11.05
CA LEU A 96 -3.35 2.91 -10.91
C LEU A 96 -2.61 3.28 -12.17
N THR A 97 -2.87 4.48 -12.67
CA THR A 97 -2.26 4.99 -13.90
C THR A 97 -1.38 6.18 -13.55
N GLY A 98 -0.13 6.11 -13.94
CA GLY A 98 0.85 7.18 -13.72
C GLY A 98 2.25 6.65 -13.93
N ASN A 99 3.14 7.50 -14.44
CA ASN A 99 4.52 7.11 -14.71
C ASN A 99 5.36 7.21 -13.43
N PHE A 100 4.96 6.45 -12.41
CA PHE A 100 5.67 6.46 -11.13
C PHE A 100 6.98 5.68 -11.22
N VAL A 101 8.03 6.25 -10.65
CA VAL A 101 9.34 5.60 -10.58
C VAL A 101 9.40 4.63 -9.40
N TYR A 102 8.86 5.05 -8.25
CA TYR A 102 8.75 4.21 -7.06
C TYR A 102 7.35 4.30 -6.48
N MET A 103 6.97 3.26 -5.74
CA MET A 103 5.72 3.22 -4.98
C MET A 103 5.99 2.66 -3.59
N ARG A 104 5.14 3.04 -2.65
CA ARG A 104 5.14 2.45 -1.30
C ARG A 104 3.72 2.45 -0.74
N ALA A 105 3.50 1.60 0.27
CA ALA A 105 2.24 1.55 0.99
C ALA A 105 2.46 1.96 2.43
N LYS A 106 1.48 2.67 2.98
CA LYS A 106 1.44 3.03 4.41
C LYS A 106 0.11 2.60 4.97
N ILE A 107 0.11 2.18 6.23
CA ILE A 107 -1.12 2.01 6.97
C ILE A 107 -1.10 3.04 8.10
N ASN A 108 -2.05 3.98 8.06
CA ASN A 108 -2.13 5.04 9.05
C ASN A 108 -3.21 4.71 10.07
N ASP A 109 -3.00 5.08 11.32
CA ASP A 109 -3.95 4.84 12.41
C ASP A 109 -4.32 3.36 12.53
N PHE A 110 -3.33 2.49 12.37
CA PHE A 110 -3.50 1.04 12.46
C PHE A 110 -3.76 0.67 13.91
N ASN A 111 -4.96 0.16 14.19
CA ASN A 111 -5.42 -0.08 15.55
C ASN A 111 -5.98 -1.47 15.79
N HIS A 112 -6.09 -2.32 14.78
CA HIS A 112 -6.63 -3.67 14.96
C HIS A 112 -6.36 -4.52 13.71
N GLY A 113 -6.23 -5.83 13.93
CA GLY A 113 -6.25 -6.81 12.85
C GLY A 113 -4.91 -7.06 12.18
N VAL A 114 -4.98 -7.62 10.99
CA VAL A 114 -3.82 -8.01 10.20
C VAL A 114 -3.99 -7.52 8.77
N VAL A 115 -3.00 -6.78 8.28
CA VAL A 115 -2.84 -6.54 6.85
C VAL A 115 -2.08 -7.74 6.31
N ASN A 116 -2.74 -8.59 5.52
CA ASN A 116 -2.12 -9.83 5.06
C ASN A 116 -1.03 -9.56 4.03
N PHE A 117 -1.30 -8.62 3.10
CA PHE A 117 -0.30 -8.17 2.13
C PHE A 117 -0.80 -6.91 1.44
N VAL A 118 0.15 -6.15 0.88
CA VAL A 118 -0.11 -5.14 -0.15
C VAL A 118 0.97 -5.33 -1.21
N LYS A 119 0.56 -5.58 -2.45
CA LYS A 119 1.48 -5.90 -3.55
C LYS A 119 1.16 -5.04 -4.76
N VAL A 120 2.18 -4.77 -5.57
CA VAL A 120 2.01 -4.10 -6.85
C VAL A 120 2.48 -5.04 -7.97
N SER A 121 1.76 -5.03 -9.09
CA SER A 121 2.06 -5.84 -10.26
C SER A 121 2.06 -4.97 -11.51
N TYR A 122 2.99 -5.25 -12.42
CA TYR A 122 3.06 -4.56 -13.72
C TYR A 122 3.80 -5.37 -14.76
#